data_dda29353ed8e80ef1d61776ffbf03140
#
_entry.id   dda29353ed8e80ef1d61776ffbf03140
#
_cell.length_a   1.000
_cell.length_b   1.000
_cell.length_c   1.000
_cell.angle_alpha   90.00
_cell.angle_beta   90.00
_cell.angle_gamma   90.00
#
_symmetry.space_group_name_H-M   'P 1'
#
loop_
_entity.id
_entity.type
_entity.pdbx_description
1 polymer ?
#
loop_
_entity_poly.entity_id
_entity_poly.type
_entity_poly.pdbx_seq_one_letter_code
_entity_poly.pdbx_strand_id
1 'polypeptide(L)'
;MERHIAVCIKAVMMKAPSGRVVRSSDTCMLNPFDRAAMEAALGLRAEGGGRLTALSMGPESSAFVLFEALAQGFDKGILLTDPGFAGSDTLATARVLAAALKKAAPVDGILFGLRSADSDTGQVPAQVAVMLGLPFVSGVRRFD
;
A
#
# COMPACT_ATOMS: atom_id res chain seq x y z
N MET A 1 1.09 -8.89 -23.63
CA MET A 1 1.55 -9.10 -22.25
C MET A 1 0.59 -8.49 -21.24
N GLU A 2 0.25 -9.25 -20.25
CA GLU A 2 -0.67 -8.77 -19.21
C GLU A 2 0.03 -7.77 -18.29
N ARG A 3 -0.56 -6.58 -18.15
CA ARG A 3 -0.05 -5.54 -17.28
C ARG A 3 -0.29 -5.91 -15.82
N HIS A 4 0.68 -5.67 -14.95
CA HIS A 4 0.57 -5.93 -13.53
C HIS A 4 0.87 -4.66 -12.74
N ILE A 5 -0.12 -4.21 -11.97
CA ILE A 5 -0.01 -3.02 -11.13
C ILE A 5 -0.10 -3.45 -9.67
N ALA A 6 0.86 -3.03 -8.88
CA ALA A 6 0.87 -3.22 -7.43
C ALA A 6 0.46 -1.93 -6.75
N VAL A 7 -0.37 -2.03 -5.72
CA VAL A 7 -0.80 -0.89 -4.91
C VAL A 7 -0.47 -1.18 -3.46
N CYS A 8 0.33 -0.31 -2.87
CA CYS A 8 0.65 -0.41 -1.45
C CYS A 8 -0.39 0.36 -0.64
N ILE A 9 -1.05 -0.31 0.28
CA ILE A 9 -2.12 0.24 1.10
C ILE A 9 -1.82 0.04 2.57
N LYS A 10 -2.44 0.84 3.42
CA LYS A 10 -2.15 0.84 4.86
C LYS A 10 -3.41 0.96 5.69
N ALA A 11 -3.46 0.21 6.79
CA ALA A 11 -4.42 0.45 7.86
C ALA A 11 -3.89 1.58 8.74
N VAL A 12 -4.64 2.66 8.90
CA VAL A 12 -4.27 3.80 9.71
C VAL A 12 -5.21 3.92 10.91
N MET A 13 -4.70 4.44 12.00
CA MET A 13 -5.51 4.64 13.20
C MET A 13 -6.46 5.81 13.01
N MET A 14 -7.74 5.58 13.27
CA MET A 14 -8.78 6.63 13.21
C MET A 14 -8.68 7.56 14.41
N LYS A 15 -8.39 7.00 15.58
CA LYS A 15 -8.27 7.74 16.82
C LYS A 15 -7.38 6.95 17.77
N ALA A 16 -6.33 7.57 18.28
CA ALA A 16 -5.46 6.94 19.27
C ALA A 16 -6.23 6.80 20.59
N PRO A 17 -6.48 5.57 21.07
CA PRO A 17 -7.01 5.40 22.41
C PRO A 17 -5.96 5.86 23.42
N SER A 18 -6.40 6.48 24.51
CA SER A 18 -5.50 6.93 25.55
C SER A 18 -4.68 5.76 26.09
N GLY A 19 -3.36 5.83 25.94
CA GLY A 19 -2.41 4.95 26.60
C GLY A 19 -2.10 3.63 25.91
N ARG A 20 -2.71 3.26 24.79
CA ARG A 20 -2.41 1.97 24.15
C ARG A 20 -2.67 1.99 22.65
N VAL A 21 -1.67 1.58 21.87
CA VAL A 21 -1.79 1.46 20.42
C VAL A 21 -2.09 0.01 20.08
N VAL A 22 -3.35 -0.28 19.75
CA VAL A 22 -3.76 -1.60 19.24
C VAL A 22 -4.34 -1.38 17.84
N ARG A 23 -3.71 -1.97 16.84
CA ARG A 23 -4.20 -1.89 15.46
C ARG A 23 -5.17 -3.04 15.22
N SER A 24 -6.42 -2.69 14.92
CA SER A 24 -7.47 -3.66 14.61
C SER A 24 -8.50 -2.99 13.69
N SER A 25 -9.45 -3.77 13.19
CA SER A 25 -10.56 -3.23 12.40
C SER A 25 -11.45 -2.26 13.20
N ASP A 26 -11.42 -2.34 14.54
CA ASP A 26 -12.21 -1.45 15.41
C ASP A 26 -11.55 -0.08 15.60
N THR A 27 -10.21 -0.02 15.52
CA THR A 27 -9.43 1.19 15.77
C THR A 27 -8.78 1.76 14.52
N CYS A 28 -8.79 1.01 13.44
CA CYS A 28 -8.12 1.38 12.19
C CYS A 28 -9.10 1.39 11.02
N MET A 29 -8.72 2.11 9.99
CA MET A 29 -9.43 2.14 8.71
C MET A 29 -8.39 2.08 7.59
N LEU A 30 -8.84 1.79 6.38
CA LEU A 30 -8.00 1.95 5.22
C LEU A 30 -7.59 3.42 5.09
N ASN A 31 -6.30 3.66 4.88
CA ASN A 31 -5.79 5.01 4.69
C ASN A 31 -6.56 5.72 3.57
N PRO A 32 -7.20 6.87 3.84
CA PRO A 32 -8.01 7.57 2.82
C PRO A 32 -7.23 7.94 1.57
N PHE A 33 -5.94 8.26 1.70
CA PHE A 33 -5.10 8.58 0.53
C PHE A 33 -4.87 7.35 -0.35
N ASP A 34 -4.93 6.15 0.22
CA ASP A 34 -4.75 4.90 -0.53
C ASP A 34 -5.99 4.55 -1.35
N ARG A 35 -7.18 5.03 -0.97
CA ARG A 35 -8.40 4.82 -1.76
C ARG A 35 -8.27 5.42 -3.14
N ALA A 36 -7.68 6.60 -3.25
CA ALA A 36 -7.43 7.23 -4.55
C ALA A 36 -6.49 6.38 -5.41
N ALA A 37 -5.44 5.82 -4.80
CA ALA A 37 -4.51 4.92 -5.52
C ALA A 37 -5.22 3.65 -5.99
N MET A 38 -6.09 3.08 -5.16
CA MET A 38 -6.87 1.89 -5.52
C MET A 38 -7.83 2.18 -6.67
N GLU A 39 -8.53 3.29 -6.62
CA GLU A 39 -9.44 3.72 -7.70
C GLU A 39 -8.68 3.95 -9.00
N ALA A 40 -7.50 4.56 -8.94
CA ALA A 40 -6.65 4.77 -10.11
C ALA A 40 -6.24 3.43 -10.73
N ALA A 41 -5.86 2.46 -9.91
CA ALA A 41 -5.48 1.12 -10.39
C ALA A 41 -6.64 0.41 -11.06
N LEU A 42 -7.81 0.46 -10.45
CA LEU A 42 -9.04 -0.13 -11.02
C LEU A 42 -9.39 0.51 -12.36
N GLY A 43 -9.25 1.84 -12.46
CA GLY A 43 -9.47 2.57 -13.72
C GLY A 43 -8.48 2.18 -14.81
N LEU A 44 -7.22 2.05 -14.46
CA LEU A 44 -6.19 1.62 -15.42
C LEU A 44 -6.46 0.21 -15.94
N ARG A 45 -6.90 -0.69 -15.09
CA ARG A 45 -7.26 -2.05 -15.51
C ARG A 45 -8.50 -2.04 -16.40
N ALA A 46 -9.48 -1.21 -16.10
CA ALA A 46 -10.69 -1.10 -16.91
C ALA A 46 -10.38 -0.65 -18.34
N GLU A 47 -9.36 0.19 -18.51
CA GLU A 47 -8.95 0.68 -19.82
C GLU A 47 -8.06 -0.29 -20.59
N GLY A 48 -7.11 -0.92 -19.91
CA GLY A 48 -6.05 -1.71 -20.59
C GLY A 48 -5.93 -3.16 -20.15
N GLY A 49 -6.80 -3.63 -19.28
CA GLY A 49 -6.70 -4.98 -18.71
C GLY A 49 -5.53 -5.12 -17.73
N GLY A 50 -5.25 -6.36 -17.32
CA GLY A 50 -4.14 -6.66 -16.45
C GLY A 50 -4.55 -7.18 -15.09
N ARG A 51 -3.54 -7.32 -14.21
CA ARG A 51 -3.72 -7.81 -12.84
C ARG A 51 -3.44 -6.71 -11.83
N LEU A 52 -4.16 -6.74 -10.71
CA LEU A 52 -3.98 -5.83 -9.59
C LEU A 52 -3.62 -6.61 -8.34
N THR A 53 -2.54 -6.22 -7.69
CA THR A 53 -2.11 -6.79 -6.41
C THR A 53 -2.04 -5.68 -5.38
N ALA A 54 -2.66 -5.92 -4.22
CA ALA A 54 -2.56 -5.02 -3.08
C ALA A 54 -1.56 -5.58 -2.07
N LEU A 55 -0.68 -4.72 -1.56
CA LEU A 55 0.26 -5.07 -0.51
C LEU A 55 0.01 -4.18 0.70
N SER A 56 0.08 -4.78 1.88
CA SER A 56 0.00 -4.02 3.12
C SER A 56 0.98 -4.58 4.14
N MET A 57 1.65 -3.71 4.87
CA MET A 57 2.56 -4.07 5.95
C MET A 57 1.89 -3.75 7.28
N GLY A 58 1.80 -4.73 8.15
CA GLY A 58 1.20 -4.52 9.46
C GLY A 58 0.91 -5.84 10.17
N PRO A 59 0.29 -5.78 11.36
CA PRO A 59 -0.11 -6.98 12.09
C PRO A 59 -1.25 -7.72 11.36
N GLU A 60 -1.46 -8.97 11.73
CA GLU A 60 -2.54 -9.78 11.14
C GLU A 60 -3.90 -9.10 11.25
N SER A 61 -4.14 -8.36 12.33
CA SER A 61 -5.38 -7.63 12.55
C SER A 61 -5.65 -6.53 11.50
N SER A 62 -4.63 -6.13 10.73
CA SER A 62 -4.80 -5.13 9.67
C SER A 62 -5.11 -5.75 8.31
N ALA A 63 -5.26 -7.06 8.22
CA ALA A 63 -5.59 -7.75 6.96
C ALA A 63 -6.91 -7.29 6.35
N PHE A 64 -7.80 -6.68 7.12
CA PHE A 64 -9.09 -6.21 6.63
C PHE A 64 -8.98 -5.24 5.44
N VAL A 65 -7.90 -4.45 5.36
CA VAL A 65 -7.69 -3.55 4.22
C VAL A 65 -7.48 -4.32 2.93
N LEU A 66 -6.84 -5.48 3.00
CA LEU A 66 -6.64 -6.36 1.84
C LEU A 66 -7.94 -7.03 1.41
N PHE A 67 -8.79 -7.43 2.35
CA PHE A 67 -10.12 -7.95 2.04
C PHE A 67 -10.98 -6.88 1.36
N GLU A 68 -10.86 -5.63 1.79
CA GLU A 68 -11.54 -4.51 1.13
C GLU A 68 -11.07 -4.36 -0.32
N ALA A 69 -9.76 -4.45 -0.56
CA ALA A 69 -9.21 -4.40 -1.93
C ALA A 69 -9.73 -5.56 -2.79
N LEU A 70 -9.74 -6.77 -2.24
CA LEU A 70 -10.26 -7.94 -2.96
C LEU A 70 -11.76 -7.77 -3.29
N ALA A 71 -12.53 -7.21 -2.36
CA ALA A 71 -13.95 -6.95 -2.58
C ALA A 71 -14.19 -5.91 -3.70
N GLN A 72 -13.25 -5.00 -3.91
CA GLN A 72 -13.32 -4.01 -4.98
C GLN A 72 -12.85 -4.53 -6.34
N GLY A 73 -12.27 -5.72 -6.37
CA GLY A 73 -11.88 -6.36 -7.62
C GLY A 73 -10.38 -6.57 -7.81
N PHE A 74 -9.57 -6.37 -6.78
CA PHE A 74 -8.16 -6.73 -6.83
C PHE A 74 -8.02 -8.25 -6.91
N ASP A 75 -7.03 -8.70 -7.64
CA ASP A 75 -6.82 -10.14 -7.91
C ASP A 75 -6.08 -10.83 -6.76
N LYS A 76 -5.24 -10.10 -6.04
CA LYS A 76 -4.40 -10.68 -4.98
C LYS A 76 -4.14 -9.64 -3.88
N GLY A 77 -4.11 -10.12 -2.65
CA GLY A 77 -3.68 -9.33 -1.48
C GLY A 77 -2.51 -10.01 -0.80
N ILE A 78 -1.50 -9.24 -0.43
CA ILE A 78 -0.31 -9.72 0.27
C ILE A 78 -0.16 -8.95 1.56
N LEU A 79 -0.20 -9.64 2.69
CA LEU A 79 0.07 -9.06 3.99
C LEU A 79 1.52 -9.34 4.38
N LEU A 80 2.27 -8.27 4.65
CA LEU A 80 3.64 -8.35 5.15
C LEU A 80 3.58 -8.17 6.66
N THR A 81 3.73 -9.27 7.39
CA THR A 81 3.59 -9.24 8.83
C THR A 81 4.73 -9.99 9.52
N ASP A 82 5.24 -9.39 10.58
CA ASP A 82 6.26 -9.96 11.44
C ASP A 82 6.29 -9.12 12.72
N PRO A 83 6.37 -9.74 13.91
CA PRO A 83 6.49 -8.97 15.17
C PRO A 83 7.63 -7.96 15.17
N GLY A 84 8.71 -8.25 14.43
CA GLY A 84 9.85 -7.34 14.29
C GLY A 84 9.55 -6.07 13.50
N PHE A 85 8.40 -5.99 12.81
CA PHE A 85 8.02 -4.78 12.06
C PHE A 85 7.40 -3.70 12.94
N ALA A 86 6.99 -4.05 14.17
CA ALA A 86 6.39 -3.09 15.08
C ALA A 86 7.36 -1.93 15.35
N GLY A 87 6.87 -0.70 15.21
CA GLY A 87 7.68 0.49 15.42
C GLY A 87 8.69 0.79 14.31
N SER A 88 8.57 0.15 13.15
CA SER A 88 9.45 0.43 12.01
C SER A 88 9.36 1.88 11.56
N ASP A 89 10.51 2.49 11.28
CA ASP A 89 10.58 3.81 10.68
C ASP A 89 10.29 3.74 9.16
N THR A 90 10.31 4.88 8.49
CA THR A 90 10.00 4.95 7.05
C THR A 90 11.02 4.16 6.22
N LEU A 91 12.29 4.17 6.60
CA LEU A 91 13.32 3.45 5.86
C LEU A 91 13.15 1.93 5.99
N ALA A 92 12.89 1.45 7.20
CA ALA A 92 12.63 0.02 7.43
C ALA A 92 11.37 -0.44 6.69
N THR A 93 10.31 0.35 6.73
CA THR A 93 9.07 0.09 5.99
C THR A 93 9.35 0.00 4.48
N ALA A 94 10.10 0.95 3.94
CA ALA A 94 10.45 0.96 2.52
C ALA A 94 11.25 -0.27 2.11
N ARG A 95 12.17 -0.74 2.96
CA ARG A 95 12.96 -1.95 2.70
C ARG A 95 12.09 -3.20 2.60
N VAL A 96 11.13 -3.33 3.51
CA VAL A 96 10.20 -4.47 3.50
C VAL A 96 9.33 -4.46 2.25
N LEU A 97 8.76 -3.30 1.92
CA LEU A 97 7.94 -3.15 0.72
C LEU A 97 8.75 -3.39 -0.56
N ALA A 98 9.95 -2.85 -0.66
CA ALA A 98 10.80 -3.06 -1.82
C ALA A 98 11.15 -4.54 -2.01
N ALA A 99 11.46 -5.25 -0.94
CA ALA A 99 11.75 -6.68 -1.00
C ALA A 99 10.53 -7.47 -1.48
N ALA A 100 9.35 -7.14 -0.97
CA ALA A 100 8.10 -7.79 -1.37
C ALA A 100 7.77 -7.53 -2.84
N LEU A 101 7.97 -6.30 -3.30
CA LEU A 101 7.71 -5.92 -4.70
C LEU A 101 8.68 -6.63 -5.65
N LYS A 102 9.93 -6.83 -5.27
CA LYS A 102 10.87 -7.63 -6.05
C LYS A 102 10.41 -9.07 -6.20
N LYS A 103 9.83 -9.66 -5.15
CA LYS A 103 9.29 -11.02 -5.20
C LYS A 103 8.02 -11.11 -6.05
N ALA A 104 7.23 -10.04 -6.08
CA ALA A 104 6.00 -9.98 -6.89
C ALA A 104 6.27 -9.68 -8.36
N ALA A 105 7.48 -9.30 -8.71
CA ALA A 105 7.87 -8.93 -10.08
C ALA A 105 7.58 -10.06 -11.07
N PRO A 106 7.32 -9.74 -12.34
CA PRO A 106 7.36 -8.41 -12.93
C PRO A 106 6.15 -7.55 -12.59
N VAL A 107 6.40 -6.29 -12.28
CA VAL A 107 5.37 -5.30 -11.98
C VAL A 107 5.61 -4.10 -12.91
N ASP A 108 4.56 -3.67 -13.60
CA ASP A 108 4.65 -2.58 -14.59
C ASP A 108 4.48 -1.21 -13.93
N GLY A 109 3.79 -1.16 -12.81
CA GLY A 109 3.60 0.08 -12.08
C GLY A 109 3.32 -0.19 -10.61
N ILE A 110 3.72 0.76 -9.77
CA ILE A 110 3.52 0.70 -8.33
C ILE A 110 2.85 2.01 -7.92
N LEU A 111 1.70 1.89 -7.27
CA LEU A 111 0.96 3.05 -6.79
C LEU A 111 0.95 3.08 -5.26
N PHE A 112 1.07 4.29 -4.74
CA PHE A 112 0.95 4.58 -3.32
C PHE A 112 -0.05 5.71 -3.14
N GLY A 113 -0.71 5.77 -1.99
CA GLY A 113 -1.35 6.99 -1.54
C GLY A 113 -0.29 8.08 -1.32
N LEU A 114 -0.70 9.33 -1.36
CA LEU A 114 0.21 10.47 -1.22
C LEU A 114 1.00 10.41 0.10
N ARG A 115 0.34 10.01 1.17
CA ARG A 115 0.90 9.90 2.52
C ARG A 115 -0.05 9.09 3.39
N SER A 116 0.36 8.75 4.61
CA SER A 116 -0.55 8.10 5.55
C SER A 116 -1.18 9.13 6.48
N ALA A 117 -2.45 8.94 6.81
CA ALA A 117 -3.20 9.87 7.64
C ALA A 117 -2.71 9.89 9.09
N ASP A 118 -2.08 8.81 9.57
CA ASP A 118 -1.61 8.72 10.95
C ASP A 118 -0.17 9.20 11.15
N SER A 119 0.73 8.94 10.23
CA SER A 119 2.14 9.34 10.33
C SER A 119 2.52 10.53 9.46
N ASP A 120 1.85 10.68 8.34
CA ASP A 120 1.89 11.88 7.48
C ASP A 120 3.29 12.28 6.98
N THR A 121 4.21 11.32 6.83
CA THR A 121 5.56 11.63 6.36
C THR A 121 5.68 11.72 4.85
N GLY A 122 4.92 10.91 4.12
CA GLY A 122 4.94 10.87 2.65
C GLY A 122 6.28 10.42 2.06
N GLN A 123 7.18 9.85 2.84
CA GLN A 123 8.55 9.52 2.42
C GLN A 123 8.71 8.12 1.85
N VAL A 124 7.87 7.18 2.26
CA VAL A 124 8.01 5.76 1.89
C VAL A 124 8.01 5.54 0.38
N PRO A 125 7.10 6.14 -0.40
CA PRO A 125 7.08 5.90 -1.85
C PRO A 125 8.38 6.26 -2.54
N ALA A 126 8.97 7.42 -2.22
CA ALA A 126 10.23 7.85 -2.80
C ALA A 126 11.38 6.92 -2.42
N GLN A 127 11.42 6.48 -1.17
CA GLN A 127 12.44 5.55 -0.68
C GLN A 127 12.34 4.20 -1.41
N VAL A 128 11.13 3.69 -1.59
CA VAL A 128 10.91 2.43 -2.33
C VAL A 128 11.37 2.57 -3.79
N ALA A 129 11.07 3.69 -4.44
CA ALA A 129 11.49 3.94 -5.81
C ALA A 129 13.02 3.92 -5.94
N VAL A 130 13.73 4.56 -5.02
CA VAL A 130 15.21 4.55 -4.98
C VAL A 130 15.73 3.12 -4.83
N MET A 131 15.17 2.36 -3.90
CA MET A 131 15.61 0.98 -3.63
C MET A 131 15.39 0.04 -4.81
N LEU A 132 14.35 0.30 -5.60
CA LEU A 132 14.02 -0.51 -6.79
C LEU A 132 14.68 0.03 -8.06
N GLY A 133 15.32 1.19 -8.00
CA GLY A 133 15.90 1.83 -9.17
C GLY A 133 14.87 2.29 -10.18
N LEU A 134 13.69 2.72 -9.71
CA LEU A 134 12.56 3.12 -10.55
C LEU A 134 12.37 4.63 -10.53
N PRO A 135 11.86 5.21 -11.64
CA PRO A 135 11.45 6.61 -11.64
C PRO A 135 10.30 6.82 -10.65
N PHE A 136 10.25 8.01 -10.07
CA PHE A 136 9.24 8.37 -9.09
C PHE A 136 8.53 9.66 -9.52
N VAL A 137 7.20 9.62 -9.48
CA VAL A 137 6.36 10.79 -9.75
C VAL A 137 5.38 10.97 -8.59
N SER A 138 5.35 12.15 -8.02
CA SER A 138 4.53 12.48 -6.86
C SER A 138 3.38 13.41 -7.24
N GLY A 139 2.29 13.35 -6.49
CA GLY A 139 1.16 14.25 -6.68
C GLY A 139 0.40 14.03 -7.98
N VAL A 140 0.38 12.82 -8.49
CA VAL A 140 -0.32 12.48 -9.73
C VAL A 140 -1.82 12.61 -9.53
N ARG A 141 -2.48 13.35 -10.42
CA ARG A 141 -3.93 13.55 -10.37
C ARG A 141 -4.67 12.76 -11.45
N ARG A 142 -3.97 12.44 -12.53
CA ARG A 142 -4.57 11.76 -13.68
C ARG A 142 -3.53 10.96 -14.44
N PHE A 143 -3.96 9.85 -15.00
CA PHE A 143 -3.16 9.02 -15.91
C PHE A 143 -3.72 9.17 -17.33
N ASP A 144 -2.86 9.46 -18.25
CA ASP A 144 -3.20 9.56 -19.68
C ASP A 144 -2.71 8.35 -20.46
#